data_94646efaed8aced7d07e321f64b23ed3
#
_entry.id   94646efaed8aced7d07e321f64b23ed3
#
_cell.length_a   1.000
_cell.length_b   1.000
_cell.length_c   1.000
_cell.angle_alpha   90.00
_cell.angle_beta   90.00
_cell.angle_gamma   90.00
#
_symmetry.space_group_name_H-M   'P 1'
#
loop_
_entity.id
_entity.type
_entity.pdbx_description
1 polymer ?
#
loop_
_entity_poly.entity_id
_entity_poly.type
_entity_poly.pdbx_seq_one_letter_code
_entity_poly.pdbx_strand_id
1 'polypeptide(L)'
;MARELFIRNSRLLKKPLSMSDIVSGHKWSYGTLDDHGRLDKGKIDNNGPLIIYDTENIGRGIQILDHDSSKEIHLALVLPATEGDVRMLYDVAKRIAELWKSKHISVDGDKEDVSNLDHCID
;
A
#
# COMPACT_ATOMS: atom_id res chain seq x y z
N MET A 1 -10.19 13.88 -2.37
CA MET A 1 -10.92 12.78 -1.72
C MET A 1 -9.93 11.72 -1.27
N ALA A 2 -9.98 11.33 -0.02
CA ALA A 2 -9.14 10.25 0.49
C ALA A 2 -9.69 8.90 -0.03
N ARG A 3 -8.79 8.00 -0.47
CA ARG A 3 -9.15 6.65 -0.85
C ARG A 3 -8.51 5.68 0.10
N GLU A 4 -9.27 4.68 0.49
CA GLU A 4 -8.83 3.63 1.39
C GLU A 4 -9.07 2.27 0.73
N LEU A 5 -8.03 1.44 0.73
CA LEU A 5 -8.08 0.11 0.17
C LEU A 5 -7.77 -0.91 1.26
N PHE A 6 -8.52 -2.00 1.29
CA PHE A 6 -8.31 -3.11 2.21
C PHE A 6 -8.09 -4.38 1.41
N ILE A 7 -7.01 -5.08 1.68
CA ILE A 7 -6.67 -6.34 1.02
C ILE A 7 -6.66 -7.44 2.07
N ARG A 8 -7.47 -8.47 1.87
CA ARG A 8 -7.53 -9.63 2.76
C ARG A 8 -6.61 -10.73 2.26
N ASN A 9 -5.97 -11.41 3.19
CA ASN A 9 -5.14 -12.55 2.89
C ASN A 9 -6.02 -13.77 2.58
N SER A 10 -6.02 -14.21 1.32
CA SER A 10 -6.76 -15.38 0.85
C SER A 10 -5.95 -16.66 0.86
N ARG A 11 -4.68 -16.59 1.30
CA ARG A 11 -3.82 -17.77 1.38
C ARG A 11 -4.29 -18.70 2.50
N LEU A 12 -4.10 -20.00 2.28
CA LEU A 12 -4.41 -21.01 3.27
C LEU A 12 -3.60 -20.80 4.55
N LEU A 13 -2.30 -20.54 4.39
CA LEU A 13 -1.43 -20.19 5.51
C LEU A 13 -1.40 -18.68 5.66
N LYS A 14 -1.85 -18.19 6.80
CA LYS A 14 -1.89 -16.77 7.10
C LYS A 14 -0.53 -16.31 7.62
N LYS A 15 0.25 -15.65 6.77
CA LYS A 15 1.55 -15.09 7.13
C LYS A 15 1.58 -13.60 6.80
N PRO A 16 2.20 -12.77 7.64
CA PRO A 16 2.43 -11.37 7.31
C PRO A 16 3.33 -11.28 6.07
N LEU A 17 3.13 -10.22 5.29
CA LEU A 17 4.04 -9.89 4.18
C LEU A 17 5.19 -9.05 4.71
N SER A 18 6.38 -9.28 4.18
CA SER A 18 7.49 -8.36 4.44
C SER A 18 7.42 -7.17 3.50
N MET A 19 7.90 -6.02 3.95
CA MET A 19 7.98 -4.83 3.09
C MET A 19 8.87 -5.09 1.89
N SER A 20 9.94 -5.87 2.08
CA SER A 20 10.84 -6.26 0.99
C SER A 20 10.10 -7.00 -0.13
N ASP A 21 9.18 -7.90 0.21
CA ASP A 21 8.41 -8.64 -0.78
C ASP A 21 7.47 -7.72 -1.56
N ILE A 22 6.87 -6.75 -0.89
CA ILE A 22 5.94 -5.82 -1.52
C ILE A 22 6.67 -4.92 -2.53
N VAL A 23 7.83 -4.39 -2.17
CA VAL A 23 8.57 -3.43 -3.02
C VAL A 23 9.50 -4.10 -4.02
N SER A 24 9.75 -5.39 -3.91
CA SER A 24 10.68 -6.13 -4.76
C SER A 24 10.30 -6.06 -6.24
N GLY A 25 11.27 -5.77 -7.09
CA GLY A 25 11.05 -5.69 -8.53
C GLY A 25 10.39 -4.40 -9.02
N HIS A 26 10.15 -3.45 -8.13
CA HIS A 26 9.55 -2.16 -8.43
C HIS A 26 10.49 -1.02 -8.06
N LYS A 27 10.17 0.18 -8.56
CA LYS A 27 10.91 1.41 -8.20
C LYS A 27 10.40 2.00 -6.88
N TRP A 28 9.95 1.15 -6.01
CA TRP A 28 9.38 1.53 -4.72
C TRP A 28 10.38 1.31 -3.61
N SER A 29 10.27 2.13 -2.58
CA SER A 29 10.98 1.93 -1.33
C SER A 29 10.01 2.27 -0.19
N TYR A 30 10.46 2.11 1.03
CA TYR A 30 9.64 2.36 2.20
C TYR A 30 10.42 3.08 3.28
N GLY A 31 9.69 3.69 4.20
CA GLY A 31 10.26 4.33 5.37
C GLY A 31 9.14 4.77 6.29
N THR A 32 9.51 5.33 7.42
CA THR A 32 8.56 5.86 8.39
C THR A 32 8.70 7.38 8.48
N LEU A 33 7.60 8.05 8.81
CA LEU A 33 7.63 9.48 9.10
C LEU A 33 8.14 9.69 10.53
N ASP A 34 9.06 10.63 10.71
CA ASP A 34 9.54 11.03 12.03
C ASP A 34 8.55 12.00 12.69
N ASP A 35 8.89 12.49 13.91
CA ASP A 35 8.04 13.41 14.65
C ASP A 35 7.84 14.77 13.96
N HIS A 36 8.69 15.09 12.98
CA HIS A 36 8.60 16.33 12.20
C HIS A 36 7.93 16.11 10.84
N GLY A 37 7.39 14.91 10.58
CA GLY A 37 6.77 14.57 9.31
C GLY A 37 7.76 14.32 8.18
N ARG A 38 9.04 14.10 8.49
CA ARG A 38 10.06 13.79 7.50
C ARG A 38 10.17 12.29 7.31
N LEU A 39 10.40 11.87 6.07
CA LEU A 39 10.55 10.46 5.74
C LEU A 39 11.93 9.94 6.17
N ASP A 40 11.94 8.94 7.00
CA ASP A 40 13.13 8.21 7.45
C ASP A 40 13.24 6.93 6.63
N LYS A 41 14.07 6.97 5.61
CA LYS A 41 14.14 5.92 4.58
C LYS A 41 14.72 4.62 5.13
N GLY A 42 14.09 3.52 4.72
CA GLY A 42 14.55 2.17 5.05
C GLY A 42 14.31 1.76 6.49
N LYS A 43 13.63 2.57 7.27
CA LYS A 43 13.35 2.31 8.66
C LYS A 43 11.91 1.86 8.85
N ILE A 44 11.70 0.87 9.68
CA ILE A 44 10.39 0.43 10.12
C ILE A 44 10.29 0.71 11.61
N ASP A 45 9.38 1.62 11.98
CA ASP A 45 9.12 1.98 13.36
C ASP A 45 7.67 1.62 13.68
N ASN A 46 7.47 0.85 14.73
CA ASN A 46 6.14 0.42 15.15
C ASN A 46 5.25 1.57 15.62
N ASN A 47 5.84 2.71 15.93
CA ASN A 47 5.12 3.88 16.44
C ASN A 47 4.86 4.96 15.39
N GLY A 48 5.44 4.83 14.20
CA GLY A 48 5.29 5.83 13.15
C GLY A 48 4.52 5.33 11.93
N PRO A 49 3.93 6.24 11.14
CA PRO A 49 3.30 5.85 9.88
C PRO A 49 4.32 5.26 8.93
N LEU A 50 4.00 4.12 8.34
CA LEU A 50 4.83 3.47 7.33
C LEU A 50 4.38 3.92 5.95
N ILE A 51 5.33 4.39 5.15
CA ILE A 51 5.07 4.97 3.83
C ILE A 51 5.81 4.15 2.77
N ILE A 52 5.10 3.81 1.69
CA ILE A 52 5.71 3.28 0.47
C ILE A 52 5.77 4.43 -0.53
N TYR A 53 6.90 4.68 -1.12
CA TYR A 53 7.10 5.79 -2.05
C TYR A 53 7.85 5.34 -3.31
N ASP A 54 7.65 6.09 -4.39
CA ASP A 54 8.35 5.86 -5.65
C ASP A 54 9.69 6.61 -5.61
N THR A 55 10.78 5.89 -5.87
CA THR A 55 12.13 6.46 -5.78
C THR A 55 12.45 7.44 -6.90
N GLU A 56 11.68 7.41 -8.00
CA GLU A 56 11.96 8.25 -9.18
C GLU A 56 10.98 9.40 -9.35
N ASN A 57 9.83 9.35 -8.70
CA ASN A 57 8.79 10.36 -8.85
C ASN A 57 8.62 11.19 -7.59
N ILE A 58 8.24 12.45 -7.79
CA ILE A 58 7.93 13.36 -6.69
C ILE A 58 6.47 13.14 -6.30
N GLY A 59 6.27 12.64 -5.12
CA GLY A 59 4.96 12.44 -4.53
C GLY A 59 5.10 12.21 -3.04
N ARG A 60 3.98 12.09 -2.35
CA ARG A 60 3.97 11.81 -0.91
C ARG A 60 4.00 10.33 -0.59
N GLY A 61 3.79 9.49 -1.61
CA GLY A 61 3.69 8.06 -1.42
C GLY A 61 2.33 7.65 -0.87
N ILE A 62 2.25 6.43 -0.38
CA ILE A 62 1.04 5.89 0.22
C ILE A 62 1.34 5.39 1.62
N GLN A 63 0.35 5.48 2.51
CA GLN A 63 0.45 4.96 3.85
C GLN A 63 -0.01 3.51 3.87
N ILE A 64 0.77 2.65 4.51
CA ILE A 64 0.38 1.27 4.75
C ILE A 64 0.14 1.09 6.25
N LEU A 65 -1.04 0.61 6.57
CA LEU A 65 -1.48 0.35 7.94
C LEU A 65 -1.59 -1.16 8.12
N ASP A 66 -1.37 -1.61 9.33
CA ASP A 66 -1.45 -3.04 9.67
C ASP A 66 -0.51 -3.91 8.81
N HIS A 67 0.67 -3.38 8.45
CA HIS A 67 1.64 -4.08 7.61
C HIS A 67 2.12 -5.39 8.22
N ASP A 68 2.06 -5.52 9.53
CA ASP A 68 2.42 -6.73 10.27
C ASP A 68 1.27 -7.71 10.43
N SER A 69 0.08 -7.38 9.92
CA SER A 69 -1.08 -8.26 9.98
C SER A 69 -0.94 -9.42 9.00
N SER A 70 -1.36 -10.60 9.42
CA SER A 70 -1.45 -11.78 8.56
C SER A 70 -2.83 -11.93 7.91
N LYS A 71 -3.78 -11.05 8.24
CA LYS A 71 -5.19 -11.17 7.82
C LYS A 71 -5.59 -10.11 6.81
N GLU A 72 -5.27 -8.86 7.06
CA GLU A 72 -5.72 -7.73 6.24
C GLU A 72 -4.72 -6.59 6.31
N ILE A 73 -4.47 -5.95 5.16
CA ILE A 73 -3.66 -4.75 5.07
C ILE A 73 -4.54 -3.61 4.59
N HIS A 74 -4.37 -2.45 5.20
CA HIS A 74 -5.05 -1.22 4.85
C HIS A 74 -4.06 -0.26 4.18
N LEU A 75 -4.43 0.26 3.02
CA LEU A 75 -3.67 1.27 2.30
C LEU A 75 -4.46 2.57 2.22
N ALA A 76 -3.78 3.68 2.35
CA ALA A 76 -4.41 5.00 2.27
C ALA A 76 -3.48 6.01 1.59
N LEU A 77 -4.08 7.03 0.97
CA LEU A 77 -3.32 8.15 0.40
C LEU A 77 -2.86 9.09 1.51
N VAL A 78 -1.68 9.68 1.31
CA VAL A 78 -1.21 10.81 2.10
C VAL A 78 -1.62 12.08 1.37
N LEU A 79 -2.49 12.87 1.97
CA LEU A 79 -3.05 14.06 1.32
C LEU A 79 -2.18 15.30 1.54
N PRO A 80 -2.11 16.22 0.58
CA PRO A 80 -2.69 16.13 -0.77
C PRO A 80 -1.93 15.13 -1.64
N ALA A 81 -2.65 14.33 -2.40
CA ALA A 81 -2.07 13.27 -3.23
C ALA A 81 -1.95 13.72 -4.69
N THR A 82 -0.91 13.26 -5.36
CA THR A 82 -0.73 13.46 -6.80
C THR A 82 -1.41 12.32 -7.57
N GLU A 83 -1.58 12.48 -8.90
CA GLU A 83 -2.06 11.39 -9.74
C GLU A 83 -1.14 10.17 -9.66
N GLY A 84 0.17 10.40 -9.56
CA GLY A 84 1.15 9.34 -9.40
C GLY A 84 0.94 8.57 -8.10
N ASP A 85 0.60 9.25 -7.02
CA ASP A 85 0.30 8.61 -5.74
C ASP A 85 -0.95 7.75 -5.84
N VAL A 86 -2.00 8.22 -6.52
CA VAL A 86 -3.23 7.45 -6.71
C VAL A 86 -2.95 6.19 -7.52
N ARG A 87 -2.22 6.30 -8.62
CA ARG A 87 -1.83 5.15 -9.44
C ARG A 87 -1.01 4.15 -8.63
N MET A 88 -0.06 4.66 -7.86
CA MET A 88 0.79 3.83 -7.01
C MET A 88 -0.04 3.08 -5.95
N LEU A 89 -1.06 3.72 -5.38
CA LEU A 89 -1.95 3.10 -4.42
C LEU A 89 -2.56 1.80 -4.98
N TYR A 90 -3.07 1.86 -6.22
CA TYR A 90 -3.66 0.69 -6.88
C TYR A 90 -2.60 -0.34 -7.28
N ASP A 91 -1.42 0.10 -7.72
CA ASP A 91 -0.34 -0.81 -8.10
C ASP A 91 0.17 -1.59 -6.88
N VAL A 92 0.33 -0.93 -5.74
CA VAL A 92 0.72 -1.58 -4.48
C VAL A 92 -0.37 -2.54 -4.03
N ALA A 93 -1.64 -2.15 -4.14
CA ALA A 93 -2.77 -3.03 -3.80
C ALA A 93 -2.76 -4.29 -4.66
N LYS A 94 -2.54 -4.16 -5.96
CA LYS A 94 -2.41 -5.32 -6.86
C LYS A 94 -1.26 -6.23 -6.47
N ARG A 95 -0.13 -5.65 -6.09
CA ARG A 95 1.04 -6.42 -5.67
C ARG A 95 0.75 -7.24 -4.41
N ILE A 96 0.13 -6.61 -3.41
CA ILE A 96 -0.26 -7.29 -2.17
C ILE A 96 -1.28 -8.39 -2.47
N ALA A 97 -2.29 -8.10 -3.29
CA ALA A 97 -3.29 -9.07 -3.67
C ALA A 97 -2.68 -10.27 -4.39
N GLU A 98 -1.69 -10.04 -5.26
CA GLU A 98 -0.97 -11.10 -5.95
C GLU A 98 -0.22 -11.99 -4.96
N LEU A 99 0.50 -11.39 -4.01
CA LEU A 99 1.26 -12.11 -2.99
C LEU A 99 0.34 -12.92 -2.07
N TRP A 100 -0.83 -12.39 -1.74
CA TRP A 100 -1.80 -13.04 -0.87
C TRP A 100 -2.86 -13.83 -1.64
N LYS A 101 -2.76 -13.89 -2.98
CA LYS A 101 -3.70 -14.62 -3.84
C LYS A 101 -5.14 -14.17 -3.65
N SER A 102 -5.31 -12.87 -3.46
CA SER A 102 -6.64 -12.27 -3.30
C SER A 102 -7.22 -11.92 -4.67
N LYS A 103 -8.48 -12.27 -4.91
CA LYS A 103 -9.19 -11.95 -6.15
C LYS A 103 -9.91 -10.62 -6.08
N HIS A 104 -10.23 -10.18 -4.88
CA HIS A 104 -10.99 -8.97 -4.62
C HIS A 104 -10.31 -8.12 -3.57
N ILE A 105 -10.50 -6.82 -3.65
CA ILE A 105 -10.11 -5.88 -2.62
C ILE A 105 -11.28 -4.94 -2.34
N SER A 106 -11.26 -4.30 -1.18
CA SER A 106 -12.25 -3.25 -0.86
C SER A 106 -11.66 -1.90 -1.25
N VAL A 107 -12.41 -1.16 -2.06
CA VAL A 107 -12.05 0.21 -2.49
C VAL A 107 -13.14 1.14 -1.94
N ASP A 108 -12.80 1.95 -0.95
CA ASP A 108 -13.73 2.87 -0.27
C ASP A 108 -15.02 2.17 0.19
N GLY A 109 -14.87 0.92 0.64
CA GLY A 109 -15.99 0.11 1.13
C GLY A 109 -16.65 -0.79 0.09
N ASP A 110 -16.34 -0.62 -1.19
CA ASP A 110 -16.91 -1.42 -2.27
C ASP A 110 -15.96 -2.55 -2.68
N LYS A 111 -16.52 -3.72 -2.90
CA LYS A 111 -15.76 -4.88 -3.34
C LYS A 111 -15.45 -4.77 -4.84
N GLU A 112 -14.17 -4.83 -5.18
CA GLU A 112 -13.71 -4.74 -6.57
C GLU A 112 -12.84 -5.93 -6.93
N ASP A 113 -12.95 -6.41 -8.18
CA ASP A 113 -12.06 -7.44 -8.69
C ASP A 113 -10.67 -6.83 -8.94
N VAL A 114 -9.62 -7.56 -8.56
CA VAL A 114 -8.24 -7.12 -8.79
C VAL A 114 -7.98 -6.86 -10.26
N SER A 115 -8.56 -7.66 -11.16
CA SER A 115 -8.41 -7.49 -12.61
C SER A 115 -9.04 -6.19 -13.14
N ASN A 116 -9.95 -5.58 -12.39
CA ASN A 116 -10.67 -4.37 -12.80
C ASN A 116 -10.20 -3.10 -12.08
N LEU A 117 -9.15 -3.18 -11.30
CA LEU A 117 -8.69 -2.04 -10.50
C LEU A 117 -8.28 -0.83 -11.33
N ASP A 118 -7.83 -1.02 -12.56
CA ASP A 118 -7.45 0.08 -13.43
C ASP A 118 -8.63 1.02 -13.74
N HIS A 119 -9.85 0.51 -13.69
CA HIS A 119 -11.05 1.32 -13.90
C HIS A 119 -11.37 2.21 -12.69
N CYS A 120 -10.78 1.95 -11.54
CA CYS A 120 -11.01 2.71 -10.32
C CYS A 120 -10.08 3.92 -10.17
N ILE A 121 -9.08 4.05 -11.04
CA ILE A 121 -8.03 5.08 -10.92
C ILE A 121 -8.56 6.47 -11.30
N ASP A 122 -9.54 6.56 -12.13
CA ASP A 122 -10.12 7.83 -12.61
C ASP A 122 -11.01 8.51 -11.57
#